data_355123349a7e0e41a5bafc4cbab33092
#
_entry.id   355123349a7e0e41a5bafc4cbab33092
#
_cell.length_a   1.000
_cell.length_b   1.000
_cell.length_c   1.000
_cell.angle_alpha   90.00
_cell.angle_beta   90.00
_cell.angle_gamma   90.00
#
_symmetry.space_group_name_H-M   'P 1'
#
loop_
_entity.id
_entity.type
_entity.pdbx_description
1 polymer ?
#
loop_
_entity_poly.entity_id
_entity_poly.type
_entity_poly.pdbx_seq_one_letter_code
_entity_poly.pdbx_strand_id
1 'polypeptide(L)'
;LLFHELLTQEKRAKKTTFEHLVARFIDGFEETNGHLMSANPVSFPTFRPSIESALKANVRPHGLVTGIGSFKGEAGHHRAGFVISNVAFQAGSIDNSDCVRVCKLLVDCATQRLPVICFISSGGMQTKEGAAALFTMAVINDRITRFVRDNDLPIVMFGYGDCTGGAQASFVTHPLVQTYYFSGASMPFAGQTVVERNLPFTCLLSNYLSLTPGAMQGLVKHPFSDDLDSNLRKVDPALPVPVETVTQVVDRIIAGRLGSEAPLAQEPPTGELAHRPVQKVLIHARGCTAVKLVRKALEAELEVVLVQSDPDMDSVPADMVRAAGAAGTVVPIGGNTSDESYLNALSILNIAEAQQVDALHPGIGFLSETPNFA
;
A
#
# COMPACT_ATOMS: atom_id res chain seq x y z
N LEU A 1 -14.96 -16.44 -24.32
CA LEU A 1 -16.31 -16.15 -23.83
C LEU A 1 -16.65 -17.09 -22.66
N LEU A 2 -16.62 -18.41 -22.83
CA LEU A 2 -16.96 -19.39 -21.80
C LEU A 2 -16.09 -19.28 -20.54
N PHE A 3 -14.79 -19.07 -20.70
CA PHE A 3 -13.85 -18.93 -19.59
C PHE A 3 -14.08 -17.63 -18.82
N HIS A 4 -14.41 -16.55 -19.50
CA HIS A 4 -14.78 -15.28 -18.90
C HIS A 4 -16.11 -15.39 -18.13
N GLU A 5 -17.08 -16.09 -18.66
CA GLU A 5 -18.35 -16.34 -17.98
C GLU A 5 -18.17 -17.20 -16.71
N LEU A 6 -17.36 -18.26 -16.80
CA LEU A 6 -17.04 -19.10 -15.64
C LEU A 6 -16.34 -18.32 -14.52
N LEU A 7 -15.32 -17.52 -14.85
CA LEU A 7 -14.65 -16.63 -13.89
C LEU A 7 -15.61 -15.58 -13.30
N THR A 8 -16.52 -15.05 -14.12
CA THR A 8 -17.52 -14.07 -13.68
C THR A 8 -18.54 -14.71 -12.75
N GLN A 9 -18.96 -15.96 -13.03
CA GLN A 9 -19.87 -16.72 -12.16
C GLN A 9 -19.19 -17.07 -10.82
N GLU A 10 -17.95 -17.50 -10.85
CA GLU A 10 -17.17 -17.81 -9.65
C GLU A 10 -16.94 -16.56 -8.79
N LYS A 11 -16.66 -15.43 -9.40
CA LYS A 11 -16.58 -14.13 -8.70
C LYS A 11 -17.93 -13.66 -8.12
N ARG A 12 -19.04 -13.94 -8.80
CA ARG A 12 -20.39 -13.62 -8.28
C ARG A 12 -20.77 -14.49 -7.09
N ALA A 13 -20.38 -15.76 -7.09
CA ALA A 13 -20.70 -16.70 -6.01
C ALA A 13 -19.93 -16.40 -4.71
N LYS A 14 -18.81 -15.67 -4.79
CA LYS A 14 -17.89 -15.39 -3.65
C LYS A 14 -17.97 -13.93 -3.14
N LYS A 15 -19.03 -13.20 -3.38
CA LYS A 15 -19.16 -11.83 -2.86
C LYS A 15 -19.48 -11.83 -1.37
N THR A 16 -18.42 -11.86 -0.56
CA THR A 16 -18.54 -11.53 0.87
C THR A 16 -18.82 -10.05 1.02
N THR A 17 -19.90 -9.69 1.67
CA THR A 17 -20.27 -8.29 1.92
C THR A 17 -19.82 -7.85 3.30
N PHE A 18 -19.81 -6.53 3.52
CA PHE A 18 -19.60 -5.93 4.82
C PHE A 18 -20.52 -6.55 5.90
N GLU A 19 -21.81 -6.65 5.61
CA GLU A 19 -22.83 -7.17 6.55
C GLU A 19 -22.55 -8.63 6.93
N HIS A 20 -22.08 -9.45 5.98
CA HIS A 20 -21.72 -10.84 6.25
C HIS A 20 -20.54 -10.94 7.22
N LEU A 21 -19.50 -10.09 7.05
CA LEU A 21 -18.34 -10.09 7.92
C LEU A 21 -18.71 -9.63 9.34
N VAL A 22 -19.50 -8.56 9.44
CA VAL A 22 -19.99 -8.08 10.74
C VAL A 22 -20.81 -9.14 11.43
N ALA A 23 -21.83 -9.71 10.76
CA ALA A 23 -22.69 -10.73 11.36
C ALA A 23 -21.90 -11.97 11.84
N ARG A 24 -20.87 -12.36 11.11
CA ARG A 24 -20.08 -13.55 11.42
C ARG A 24 -19.07 -13.33 12.54
N PHE A 25 -18.34 -12.23 12.52
CA PHE A 25 -17.14 -12.04 13.34
C PHE A 25 -17.26 -10.98 14.44
N ILE A 26 -18.31 -10.13 14.42
CA ILE A 26 -18.34 -8.95 15.27
C ILE A 26 -19.69 -8.85 15.98
N ASP A 27 -19.66 -8.63 17.28
CA ASP A 27 -20.82 -8.26 18.08
C ASP A 27 -20.74 -6.78 18.46
N GLY A 28 -21.91 -6.12 18.51
CA GLY A 28 -21.99 -4.73 18.95
C GLY A 28 -21.16 -3.77 18.11
N PHE A 29 -21.16 -3.95 16.77
CA PHE A 29 -20.43 -3.06 15.87
C PHE A 29 -21.02 -1.67 15.87
N GLU A 30 -20.26 -0.70 16.30
CA GLU A 30 -20.62 0.73 16.28
C GLU A 30 -19.76 1.44 15.22
N GLU A 31 -20.40 1.87 14.13
CA GLU A 31 -19.71 2.58 13.03
C GLU A 31 -19.17 3.94 13.53
N THR A 32 -17.92 4.23 13.24
CA THR A 32 -17.28 5.50 13.56
C THR A 32 -17.07 6.31 12.28
N ASN A 33 -17.24 7.64 12.41
CA ASN A 33 -16.96 8.58 11.31
C ASN A 33 -17.75 8.32 9.99
N GLY A 34 -18.90 7.64 10.06
CA GLY A 34 -19.73 7.32 8.90
C GLY A 34 -20.27 8.54 8.14
N HIS A 35 -20.26 9.72 8.74
CA HIS A 35 -20.66 10.98 8.10
C HIS A 35 -19.61 11.55 7.14
N LEU A 36 -18.37 11.05 7.18
CA LEU A 36 -17.30 11.52 6.29
C LEU A 36 -17.48 10.92 4.90
N MET A 37 -17.46 11.77 3.89
CA MET A 37 -17.60 11.41 2.49
C MET A 37 -16.59 12.20 1.66
N SER A 38 -16.24 11.69 0.47
CA SER A 38 -15.38 12.42 -0.45
C SER A 38 -15.98 13.77 -0.84
N ALA A 39 -15.15 14.80 -0.76
CA ALA A 39 -15.49 16.14 -1.25
C ALA A 39 -15.36 16.26 -2.78
N ASN A 40 -14.97 15.20 -3.49
CA ASN A 40 -14.67 15.22 -4.93
C ASN A 40 -13.71 16.37 -5.29
N PRO A 41 -12.47 16.38 -4.75
CA PRO A 41 -11.58 17.55 -4.76
C PRO A 41 -11.18 18.02 -6.16
N VAL A 42 -11.26 17.15 -7.16
CA VAL A 42 -10.96 17.49 -8.58
C VAL A 42 -12.22 17.68 -9.40
N SER A 43 -13.39 17.73 -8.78
CA SER A 43 -14.68 17.89 -9.46
C SER A 43 -14.92 16.87 -10.59
N PHE A 44 -14.53 15.61 -10.36
CA PHE A 44 -14.68 14.55 -11.37
C PHE A 44 -16.17 14.34 -11.69
N PRO A 45 -16.59 14.47 -12.96
CA PRO A 45 -18.01 14.65 -13.31
C PRO A 45 -18.95 13.55 -12.85
N THR A 46 -18.46 12.28 -12.81
CA THR A 46 -19.29 11.12 -12.46
C THR A 46 -19.17 10.70 -11.00
N PHE A 47 -18.29 11.31 -10.22
CA PHE A 47 -18.04 10.87 -8.86
C PHE A 47 -19.13 11.36 -7.90
N ARG A 48 -19.47 12.64 -7.93
CA ARG A 48 -20.54 13.18 -7.11
C ARG A 48 -21.90 12.50 -7.37
N PRO A 49 -22.35 12.33 -8.61
CA PRO A 49 -23.55 11.53 -8.90
C PRO A 49 -23.49 10.11 -8.38
N SER A 50 -22.33 9.45 -8.35
CA SER A 50 -22.22 8.10 -7.79
C SER A 50 -22.38 8.07 -6.27
N ILE A 51 -21.89 9.09 -5.56
CA ILE A 51 -22.12 9.27 -4.11
C ILE A 51 -23.63 9.48 -3.83
N GLU A 52 -24.25 10.39 -4.55
CA GLU A 52 -25.68 10.69 -4.41
C GLU A 52 -26.57 9.46 -4.71
N SER A 53 -26.20 8.69 -5.72
CA SER A 53 -26.89 7.44 -6.07
C SER A 53 -26.74 6.39 -4.97
N ALA A 54 -25.55 6.25 -4.38
CA ALA A 54 -25.33 5.34 -3.27
C ALA A 54 -26.20 5.70 -2.05
N LEU A 55 -26.24 6.99 -1.69
CA LEU A 55 -27.08 7.49 -0.59
C LEU A 55 -28.56 7.19 -0.83
N LYS A 56 -29.06 7.42 -2.06
CA LYS A 56 -30.45 7.09 -2.44
C LYS A 56 -30.75 5.61 -2.36
N ALA A 57 -29.76 4.77 -2.64
CA ALA A 57 -29.87 3.31 -2.55
C ALA A 57 -29.60 2.76 -1.15
N ASN A 58 -29.42 3.62 -0.16
CA ASN A 58 -29.03 3.26 1.21
C ASN A 58 -27.72 2.44 1.28
N VAL A 59 -26.80 2.72 0.36
CA VAL A 59 -25.45 2.18 0.33
C VAL A 59 -24.48 3.22 0.89
N ARG A 60 -23.57 2.81 1.75
CA ARG A 60 -22.50 3.69 2.28
C ARG A 60 -21.64 4.22 1.14
N PRO A 61 -21.49 5.55 0.95
CA PRO A 61 -20.80 6.14 -0.19
C PRO A 61 -19.28 6.24 0.05
N HIS A 62 -18.67 5.18 0.56
CA HIS A 62 -17.24 5.09 0.88
C HIS A 62 -16.73 3.67 0.73
N GLY A 63 -15.43 3.54 0.47
CA GLY A 63 -14.76 2.27 0.23
C GLY A 63 -14.43 1.50 1.49
N LEU A 64 -14.20 2.19 2.62
CA LEU A 64 -13.91 1.60 3.92
C LEU A 64 -14.92 2.03 4.96
N VAL A 65 -15.40 1.09 5.76
CA VAL A 65 -16.20 1.33 6.96
C VAL A 65 -15.30 1.11 8.18
N THR A 66 -15.33 2.05 9.11
CA THR A 66 -14.59 1.96 10.37
C THR A 66 -15.54 1.90 11.56
N GLY A 67 -15.16 1.16 12.59
CA GLY A 67 -15.99 1.05 13.79
C GLY A 67 -15.26 0.36 14.94
N ILE A 68 -15.92 0.31 16.08
CA ILE A 68 -15.48 -0.42 17.27
C ILE A 68 -16.54 -1.47 17.61
N GLY A 69 -16.10 -2.63 18.07
CA GLY A 69 -16.97 -3.73 18.43
C GLY A 69 -16.23 -4.83 19.19
N SER A 70 -16.89 -5.97 19.39
CA SER A 70 -16.28 -7.15 19.99
C SER A 70 -16.11 -8.25 18.93
N PHE A 71 -14.87 -8.64 18.70
CA PHE A 71 -14.56 -9.78 17.82
C PHE A 71 -14.94 -11.09 18.49
N LYS A 72 -15.59 -11.99 17.77
CA LYS A 72 -16.02 -13.33 18.22
C LYS A 72 -14.87 -14.32 18.08
N GLY A 73 -13.97 -14.38 19.05
CA GLY A 73 -12.91 -15.38 19.09
C GLY A 73 -13.40 -16.73 19.66
N GLU A 74 -12.64 -17.79 19.43
CA GLU A 74 -12.88 -19.11 20.05
C GLU A 74 -12.52 -19.09 21.53
N ALA A 75 -11.48 -18.33 21.90
CA ALA A 75 -11.03 -18.18 23.29
C ALA A 75 -11.82 -17.13 24.07
N GLY A 76 -12.65 -16.34 23.40
CA GLY A 76 -13.46 -15.27 24.01
C GLY A 76 -13.69 -14.09 23.07
N HIS A 77 -14.34 -13.07 23.64
CA HIS A 77 -14.63 -11.84 22.90
C HIS A 77 -13.50 -10.82 23.11
N HIS A 78 -13.01 -10.26 22.02
CA HIS A 78 -11.95 -9.25 22.03
C HIS A 78 -12.48 -7.90 21.56
N ARG A 79 -12.50 -6.88 22.42
CA ARG A 79 -12.84 -5.54 22.00
C ARG A 79 -11.74 -5.00 21.07
N ALA A 80 -12.13 -4.52 19.91
CA ALA A 80 -11.20 -4.10 18.85
C ALA A 80 -11.77 -2.98 18.00
N GLY A 81 -10.88 -2.26 17.29
CA GLY A 81 -11.25 -1.43 16.16
C GLY A 81 -11.32 -2.27 14.89
N PHE A 82 -12.18 -1.87 13.97
CA PHE A 82 -12.39 -2.58 12.71
C PHE A 82 -12.28 -1.64 11.51
N VAL A 83 -11.59 -2.11 10.47
CA VAL A 83 -11.59 -1.51 9.14
C VAL A 83 -12.09 -2.55 8.15
N ILE A 84 -13.23 -2.31 7.53
CA ILE A 84 -13.90 -3.30 6.68
C ILE A 84 -14.21 -2.66 5.33
N SER A 85 -13.80 -3.32 4.24
CA SER A 85 -14.10 -2.85 2.89
C SER A 85 -15.58 -2.91 2.55
N ASN A 86 -16.08 -1.85 1.95
CA ASN A 86 -17.41 -1.77 1.37
C ASN A 86 -17.32 -1.96 -0.15
N VAL A 87 -17.32 -3.20 -0.59
CA VAL A 87 -17.20 -3.53 -2.03
C VAL A 87 -18.42 -3.10 -2.85
N ALA A 88 -19.54 -2.80 -2.20
CA ALA A 88 -20.76 -2.33 -2.86
C ALA A 88 -20.58 -0.91 -3.43
N PHE A 89 -19.68 -0.11 -2.86
CA PHE A 89 -19.38 1.22 -3.39
C PHE A 89 -18.03 1.21 -4.11
N GLN A 90 -18.04 1.49 -5.40
CA GLN A 90 -16.83 1.64 -6.24
C GLN A 90 -15.81 0.49 -6.07
N ALA A 91 -16.29 -0.75 -5.88
CA ALA A 91 -15.47 -1.95 -5.60
C ALA A 91 -14.52 -1.79 -4.41
N GLY A 92 -14.90 -1.05 -3.38
CA GLY A 92 -14.04 -0.79 -2.22
C GLY A 92 -12.83 0.09 -2.51
N SER A 93 -12.86 0.91 -3.55
CA SER A 93 -11.79 1.87 -3.85
C SER A 93 -11.69 2.92 -2.76
N ILE A 94 -10.45 3.22 -2.35
CA ILE A 94 -10.13 4.02 -1.17
C ILE A 94 -9.91 5.47 -1.56
N ASP A 95 -10.66 6.37 -0.96
CA ASP A 95 -10.60 7.81 -1.17
C ASP A 95 -9.99 8.56 0.04
N ASN A 96 -9.87 9.88 -0.06
CA ASN A 96 -9.34 10.70 1.02
C ASN A 96 -10.18 10.63 2.30
N SER A 97 -11.50 10.49 2.18
CA SER A 97 -12.36 10.36 3.35
C SER A 97 -12.15 9.04 4.08
N ASP A 98 -11.86 7.97 3.35
CA ASP A 98 -11.48 6.66 3.91
C ASP A 98 -10.17 6.75 4.68
N CYS A 99 -9.17 7.48 4.13
CA CYS A 99 -7.93 7.76 4.83
C CYS A 99 -8.17 8.44 6.18
N VAL A 100 -9.00 9.49 6.19
CA VAL A 100 -9.34 10.22 7.44
C VAL A 100 -10.03 9.30 8.43
N ARG A 101 -10.96 8.43 7.99
CA ARG A 101 -11.63 7.46 8.86
C ARG A 101 -10.65 6.50 9.50
N VAL A 102 -9.77 5.89 8.71
CA VAL A 102 -8.74 4.96 9.21
C VAL A 102 -7.82 5.67 10.19
N CYS A 103 -7.34 6.86 9.86
CA CYS A 103 -6.47 7.62 10.76
C CYS A 103 -7.12 7.96 12.09
N LYS A 104 -8.40 8.37 12.07
CA LYS A 104 -9.16 8.65 13.30
C LYS A 104 -9.38 7.38 14.12
N LEU A 105 -9.80 6.28 13.48
CA LEU A 105 -9.97 5.01 14.17
C LEU A 105 -8.68 4.57 14.88
N LEU A 106 -7.53 4.67 14.20
CA LEU A 106 -6.24 4.28 14.80
C LEU A 106 -5.89 5.16 16.00
N VAL A 107 -6.21 6.46 15.98
CA VAL A 107 -6.04 7.34 17.15
C VAL A 107 -6.96 6.93 18.29
N ASP A 108 -8.23 6.67 18.00
CA ASP A 108 -9.21 6.26 19.01
C ASP A 108 -8.83 4.91 19.63
N CYS A 109 -8.38 3.95 18.80
CA CYS A 109 -7.91 2.65 19.25
C CYS A 109 -6.62 2.75 20.09
N ALA A 110 -5.68 3.61 19.71
CA ALA A 110 -4.48 3.87 20.50
C ALA A 110 -4.83 4.40 21.89
N THR A 111 -5.75 5.38 21.97
CA THR A 111 -6.21 5.97 23.22
C THR A 111 -6.91 4.94 24.11
N GLN A 112 -7.70 4.04 23.54
CA GLN A 112 -8.43 3.01 24.26
C GLN A 112 -7.63 1.71 24.44
N ARG A 113 -6.39 1.64 23.95
CA ARG A 113 -5.53 0.44 23.98
C ARG A 113 -6.16 -0.76 23.29
N LEU A 114 -6.82 -0.55 22.15
CA LEU A 114 -7.50 -1.58 21.38
C LEU A 114 -6.65 -2.05 20.19
N PRO A 115 -6.58 -3.36 19.93
CA PRO A 115 -6.04 -3.88 18.66
C PRO A 115 -6.95 -3.49 17.49
N VAL A 116 -6.44 -3.60 16.27
CA VAL A 116 -7.23 -3.33 15.06
C VAL A 116 -7.28 -4.55 14.16
N ILE A 117 -8.48 -4.89 13.71
CA ILE A 117 -8.75 -6.02 12.80
C ILE A 117 -9.32 -5.47 11.51
N CYS A 118 -8.69 -5.82 10.39
CA CYS A 118 -9.08 -5.32 9.07
C CYS A 118 -9.54 -6.46 8.16
N PHE A 119 -10.65 -6.25 7.46
CA PHE A 119 -11.12 -7.12 6.38
C PHE A 119 -11.11 -6.31 5.08
N ILE A 120 -10.16 -6.61 4.21
CA ILE A 120 -9.86 -5.77 3.05
C ILE A 120 -10.12 -6.52 1.73
N SER A 121 -10.97 -5.92 0.91
CA SER A 121 -11.16 -6.22 -0.51
C SER A 121 -11.32 -4.90 -1.24
N SER A 122 -10.38 -4.55 -2.10
CA SER A 122 -10.31 -3.19 -2.63
C SER A 122 -9.87 -3.16 -4.09
N GLY A 123 -10.54 -2.33 -4.86
CA GLY A 123 -10.13 -1.95 -6.21
C GLY A 123 -8.89 -1.04 -6.26
N GLY A 124 -8.27 -0.76 -5.12
CA GLY A 124 -7.13 0.15 -5.01
C GLY A 124 -7.54 1.57 -4.63
N MET A 125 -6.76 2.56 -5.06
CA MET A 125 -7.07 3.96 -4.80
C MET A 125 -8.21 4.48 -5.67
N GLN A 126 -8.97 5.46 -5.15
CA GLN A 126 -10.06 6.12 -5.87
C GLN A 126 -9.50 7.11 -6.91
N THR A 127 -9.33 6.64 -8.14
CA THR A 127 -8.73 7.43 -9.23
C THR A 127 -9.52 8.70 -9.58
N LYS A 128 -10.80 8.76 -9.24
CA LYS A 128 -11.66 9.93 -9.48
C LYS A 128 -11.31 11.13 -8.58
N GLU A 129 -10.50 10.94 -7.55
CA GLU A 129 -9.93 12.02 -6.74
C GLU A 129 -8.57 12.53 -7.26
N GLY A 130 -8.12 12.03 -8.41
CA GLY A 130 -6.88 12.46 -9.06
C GLY A 130 -5.64 12.18 -8.20
N ALA A 131 -4.65 13.07 -8.28
CA ALA A 131 -3.39 12.92 -7.56
C ALA A 131 -3.55 12.87 -6.02
N ALA A 132 -4.63 13.42 -5.47
CA ALA A 132 -4.89 13.37 -4.04
C ALA A 132 -5.00 11.93 -3.52
N ALA A 133 -5.57 11.03 -4.32
CA ALA A 133 -5.72 9.61 -3.95
C ALA A 133 -4.38 8.88 -3.81
N LEU A 134 -3.32 9.33 -4.48
CA LEU A 134 -1.98 8.73 -4.34
C LEU A 134 -1.40 8.91 -2.92
N PHE A 135 -1.66 10.04 -2.29
CA PHE A 135 -1.16 10.33 -0.95
C PHE A 135 -1.94 9.60 0.15
N THR A 136 -3.15 9.17 -0.13
CA THR A 136 -4.02 8.45 0.79
C THR A 136 -3.32 7.21 1.36
N MET A 137 -2.72 6.39 0.51
CA MET A 137 -2.05 5.17 0.91
C MET A 137 -0.79 5.45 1.75
N ALA A 138 -0.03 6.48 1.40
CA ALA A 138 1.17 6.88 2.14
C ALA A 138 0.81 7.36 3.56
N VAL A 139 -0.29 8.12 3.70
CA VAL A 139 -0.77 8.59 5.00
C VAL A 139 -1.26 7.43 5.87
N ILE A 140 -1.99 6.47 5.29
CA ILE A 140 -2.42 5.27 6.02
C ILE A 140 -1.19 4.48 6.50
N ASN A 141 -0.17 4.27 5.66
CA ASN A 141 1.06 3.58 6.03
C ASN A 141 1.81 4.27 7.17
N ASP A 142 1.98 5.60 7.12
CA ASP A 142 2.60 6.36 8.21
C ASP A 142 1.82 6.20 9.52
N ARG A 143 0.49 6.26 9.44
CA ARG A 143 -0.36 6.11 10.62
C ARG A 143 -0.30 4.70 11.21
N ILE A 144 -0.27 3.67 10.39
CA ILE A 144 -0.07 2.28 10.82
C ILE A 144 1.29 2.14 11.51
N THR A 145 2.35 2.68 10.92
CA THR A 145 3.70 2.66 11.50
C THR A 145 3.70 3.25 12.92
N ARG A 146 3.12 4.44 13.08
CA ARG A 146 3.02 5.09 14.40
C ARG A 146 2.14 4.30 15.36
N PHE A 147 0.99 3.81 14.89
CA PHE A 147 0.09 3.03 15.75
C PHE A 147 0.79 1.81 16.34
N VAL A 148 1.48 1.03 15.51
CA VAL A 148 2.13 -0.21 15.97
C VAL A 148 3.37 0.09 16.81
N ARG A 149 4.25 1.02 16.38
CA ARG A 149 5.50 1.30 17.07
C ARG A 149 5.32 2.06 18.38
N ASP A 150 4.45 3.06 18.37
CA ASP A 150 4.32 3.96 19.54
C ASP A 150 3.43 3.37 20.62
N ASN A 151 2.52 2.45 20.26
CA ASN A 151 1.54 1.91 21.20
C ASN A 151 1.71 0.41 21.51
N ASP A 152 2.55 -0.29 20.77
CA ASP A 152 2.69 -1.75 20.87
C ASP A 152 1.35 -2.50 20.75
N LEU A 153 0.51 -2.05 19.83
CA LEU A 153 -0.79 -2.64 19.56
C LEU A 153 -0.79 -3.33 18.19
N PRO A 154 -1.34 -4.56 18.08
CA PRO A 154 -1.35 -5.28 16.82
C PRO A 154 -2.39 -4.75 15.85
N ILE A 155 -2.04 -4.82 14.56
CA ILE A 155 -2.99 -4.74 13.46
C ILE A 155 -2.94 -6.07 12.72
N VAL A 156 -4.11 -6.68 12.52
CA VAL A 156 -4.28 -7.91 11.75
C VAL A 156 -5.13 -7.61 10.53
N MET A 157 -4.68 -8.03 9.35
CA MET A 157 -5.41 -7.85 8.11
C MET A 157 -5.80 -9.18 7.47
N PHE A 158 -7.02 -9.25 7.01
CA PHE A 158 -7.56 -10.35 6.23
C PHE A 158 -7.98 -9.85 4.85
N GLY A 159 -7.22 -10.24 3.83
CA GLY A 159 -7.57 -9.98 2.45
C GLY A 159 -8.63 -10.97 1.96
N TYR A 160 -9.72 -10.48 1.36
CA TYR A 160 -10.76 -11.32 0.77
C TYR A 160 -11.19 -10.78 -0.60
N GLY A 161 -11.74 -11.65 -1.44
CA GLY A 161 -12.11 -11.24 -2.80
C GLY A 161 -10.89 -10.72 -3.58
N ASP A 162 -11.01 -9.55 -4.17
CA ASP A 162 -9.92 -8.92 -4.92
C ASP A 162 -9.25 -7.82 -4.08
N CYS A 163 -7.95 -7.96 -3.82
CA CYS A 163 -7.10 -6.91 -3.26
C CYS A 163 -6.19 -6.40 -4.36
N THR A 164 -6.50 -5.23 -4.96
CA THR A 164 -5.79 -4.76 -6.15
C THR A 164 -4.86 -3.59 -5.89
N GLY A 165 -3.87 -3.46 -6.75
CA GLY A 165 -3.07 -2.27 -6.98
C GLY A 165 -2.60 -1.56 -5.71
N GLY A 166 -2.96 -0.28 -5.58
CA GLY A 166 -2.46 0.58 -4.53
C GLY A 166 -2.75 0.11 -3.10
N ALA A 167 -3.89 -0.53 -2.82
CA ALA A 167 -4.19 -1.04 -1.48
C ALA A 167 -3.30 -2.24 -1.13
N GLN A 168 -3.17 -3.21 -2.06
CA GLN A 168 -2.32 -4.37 -1.89
C GLN A 168 -0.84 -3.98 -1.76
N ALA A 169 -0.38 -3.10 -2.64
CA ALA A 169 1.00 -2.64 -2.69
C ALA A 169 1.40 -1.68 -1.55
N SER A 170 0.50 -1.33 -0.66
CA SER A 170 0.76 -0.38 0.42
C SER A 170 0.39 -0.97 1.79
N PHE A 171 -0.72 -0.53 2.37
CA PHE A 171 -1.04 -0.83 3.76
C PHE A 171 -1.44 -2.29 4.02
N VAL A 172 -1.95 -3.00 3.01
CA VAL A 172 -2.33 -4.42 3.18
C VAL A 172 -1.10 -5.30 3.41
N THR A 173 0.03 -5.00 2.74
CA THR A 173 1.31 -5.71 2.91
C THR A 173 2.31 -4.92 3.75
N HIS A 174 1.83 -4.02 4.61
CA HIS A 174 2.71 -3.23 5.47
C HIS A 174 3.54 -4.15 6.39
N PRO A 175 4.88 -3.96 6.51
CA PRO A 175 5.77 -4.89 7.20
C PRO A 175 5.47 -5.04 8.70
N LEU A 176 4.82 -4.08 9.34
CA LEU A 176 4.42 -4.14 10.75
C LEU A 176 3.03 -4.74 10.97
N VAL A 177 2.35 -5.16 9.90
CA VAL A 177 1.01 -5.73 9.94
C VAL A 177 1.08 -7.22 9.66
N GLN A 178 0.31 -8.02 10.37
CA GLN A 178 0.16 -9.44 10.07
C GLN A 178 -1.00 -9.62 9.10
N THR A 179 -0.67 -10.00 7.86
CA THR A 179 -1.65 -10.14 6.78
C THR A 179 -1.89 -11.59 6.42
N TYR A 180 -3.16 -11.94 6.33
CA TYR A 180 -3.67 -13.26 5.95
C TYR A 180 -4.67 -13.11 4.82
N TYR A 181 -4.90 -14.17 4.07
CA TYR A 181 -5.85 -14.15 2.96
C TYR A 181 -6.83 -15.29 3.08
N PHE A 182 -8.11 -14.99 2.84
CA PHE A 182 -9.12 -16.02 2.69
C PHE A 182 -8.81 -16.91 1.49
N SER A 183 -9.17 -18.17 1.57
CA SER A 183 -9.15 -19.08 0.44
C SER A 183 -9.91 -18.48 -0.75
N GLY A 184 -9.28 -18.41 -1.89
CA GLY A 184 -9.85 -17.81 -3.10
C GLY A 184 -9.77 -16.29 -3.18
N ALA A 185 -9.08 -15.61 -2.26
CA ALA A 185 -8.68 -14.23 -2.46
C ALA A 185 -7.72 -14.11 -3.64
N SER A 186 -7.80 -12.98 -4.36
CA SER A 186 -6.91 -12.68 -5.48
C SER A 186 -6.22 -11.33 -5.27
N MET A 187 -5.02 -11.20 -5.83
CA MET A 187 -4.19 -10.00 -5.71
C MET A 187 -3.75 -9.54 -7.09
N PRO A 188 -4.70 -9.11 -7.96
CA PRO A 188 -4.34 -8.63 -9.27
C PRO A 188 -3.53 -7.33 -9.16
N PHE A 189 -2.56 -7.14 -10.04
CA PHE A 189 -1.75 -5.93 -10.11
C PHE A 189 -2.62 -4.66 -10.22
N ALA A 190 -3.66 -4.73 -11.04
CA ALA A 190 -4.61 -3.65 -11.21
C ALA A 190 -6.00 -4.21 -11.55
N GLY A 191 -7.05 -3.41 -11.39
CA GLY A 191 -8.39 -3.77 -11.82
C GLY A 191 -8.43 -4.07 -13.33
N GLN A 192 -9.28 -5.01 -13.74
CA GLN A 192 -9.41 -5.48 -15.13
C GLN A 192 -9.51 -4.34 -16.15
N THR A 193 -10.36 -3.35 -15.88
CA THR A 193 -10.56 -2.20 -16.79
C THR A 193 -9.29 -1.38 -16.98
N VAL A 194 -8.43 -1.26 -15.95
CA VAL A 194 -7.16 -0.54 -16.04
C VAL A 194 -6.18 -1.32 -16.91
N VAL A 195 -6.12 -2.62 -16.72
CA VAL A 195 -5.25 -3.51 -17.52
C VAL A 195 -5.67 -3.52 -18.99
N GLU A 196 -6.95 -3.70 -19.26
CA GLU A 196 -7.49 -3.71 -20.63
C GLU A 196 -7.24 -2.41 -21.40
N ARG A 197 -7.28 -1.27 -20.71
CA ARG A 197 -7.04 0.04 -21.34
C ARG A 197 -5.58 0.36 -21.57
N ASN A 198 -4.69 -0.09 -20.70
CA ASN A 198 -3.27 0.27 -20.74
C ASN A 198 -2.40 -0.81 -21.39
N LEU A 199 -2.85 -2.06 -21.40
CA LEU A 199 -2.10 -3.21 -21.92
C LEU A 199 -2.98 -4.09 -22.82
N PRO A 200 -3.54 -3.55 -23.92
CA PRO A 200 -4.54 -4.25 -24.72
C PRO A 200 -4.06 -5.56 -25.37
N PHE A 201 -2.74 -5.76 -25.50
CA PHE A 201 -2.19 -6.89 -26.26
C PHE A 201 -1.42 -7.92 -25.42
N THR A 202 -1.05 -7.62 -24.19
CA THR A 202 -0.07 -8.46 -23.48
C THR A 202 -0.59 -9.25 -22.30
N CYS A 203 -1.74 -8.95 -21.75
CA CYS A 203 -2.00 -9.44 -20.40
C CYS A 203 -3.40 -9.96 -20.09
N LEU A 204 -4.34 -9.98 -21.03
CA LEU A 204 -5.67 -10.50 -20.72
C LEU A 204 -5.62 -11.91 -20.15
N LEU A 205 -4.87 -12.80 -20.79
CA LEU A 205 -4.76 -14.19 -20.34
C LEU A 205 -3.89 -14.35 -19.10
N SER A 206 -2.75 -13.68 -19.03
CA SER A 206 -1.83 -13.78 -17.88
C SER A 206 -2.39 -13.12 -16.63
N ASN A 207 -3.16 -12.04 -16.76
CA ASN A 207 -3.87 -11.43 -15.62
C ASN A 207 -5.01 -12.31 -15.09
N TYR A 208 -5.73 -12.98 -15.96
CA TYR A 208 -6.75 -13.94 -15.53
C TYR A 208 -6.16 -15.20 -14.92
N LEU A 209 -5.06 -15.68 -15.46
CA LEU A 209 -4.33 -16.85 -14.92
C LEU A 209 -3.59 -16.52 -13.62
N SER A 210 -3.22 -15.26 -13.41
CA SER A 210 -2.55 -14.81 -12.19
C SER A 210 -3.50 -14.37 -11.06
N LEU A 211 -4.77 -14.73 -11.14
CA LEU A 211 -5.76 -14.45 -10.09
C LEU A 211 -5.60 -15.33 -8.84
N THR A 212 -4.63 -16.23 -8.83
CA THR A 212 -4.29 -17.00 -7.63
C THR A 212 -3.13 -16.34 -6.88
N PRO A 213 -3.14 -16.32 -5.55
CA PRO A 213 -2.04 -15.77 -4.77
C PRO A 213 -0.66 -16.29 -5.19
N GLY A 214 -0.54 -17.58 -5.50
CA GLY A 214 0.72 -18.19 -5.92
C GLY A 214 1.22 -17.73 -7.30
N ALA A 215 0.33 -17.46 -8.24
CA ALA A 215 0.73 -16.96 -9.56
C ALA A 215 1.13 -15.49 -9.53
N MET A 216 0.51 -14.69 -8.65
CA MET A 216 0.85 -13.29 -8.46
C MET A 216 2.20 -13.11 -7.74
N GLN A 217 2.62 -14.03 -6.89
CA GLN A 217 3.95 -14.01 -6.26
C GLN A 217 5.09 -13.97 -7.28
N GLY A 218 4.91 -14.61 -8.44
CA GLY A 218 5.90 -14.58 -9.52
C GLY A 218 5.95 -13.28 -10.32
N LEU A 219 4.83 -12.52 -10.35
CA LEU A 219 4.70 -11.28 -11.15
C LEU A 219 4.87 -10.01 -10.31
N VAL A 220 4.46 -10.05 -9.07
CA VAL A 220 4.63 -8.98 -8.09
C VAL A 220 5.58 -9.48 -7.02
N LYS A 221 6.86 -9.57 -7.36
CA LYS A 221 7.88 -9.47 -6.32
C LYS A 221 7.72 -8.08 -5.75
N HIS A 222 7.11 -8.01 -4.59
CA HIS A 222 6.83 -6.76 -3.93
C HIS A 222 8.16 -6.10 -3.59
N PRO A 223 8.40 -4.86 -4.01
CA PRO A 223 9.61 -4.15 -3.65
C PRO A 223 9.71 -3.86 -2.14
N PHE A 224 8.70 -4.21 -1.36
CA PHE A 224 8.63 -3.92 0.07
C PHE A 224 8.79 -5.15 0.97
N SER A 225 8.87 -6.34 0.42
CA SER A 225 9.10 -7.55 1.22
C SER A 225 9.64 -8.66 0.33
N ASP A 226 10.88 -9.01 0.53
CA ASP A 226 11.47 -10.24 -0.04
C ASP A 226 10.81 -11.50 0.55
N ASP A 227 10.02 -11.35 1.59
CA ASP A 227 9.34 -12.41 2.32
C ASP A 227 7.81 -12.30 2.18
N LEU A 228 7.32 -12.32 0.94
CA LEU A 228 5.89 -12.43 0.65
C LEU A 228 5.25 -13.70 1.24
N ASP A 229 6.01 -14.77 1.43
CA ASP A 229 5.52 -16.02 1.97
C ASP A 229 5.13 -15.90 3.45
N SER A 230 5.81 -15.08 4.23
CA SER A 230 5.46 -14.85 5.64
C SER A 230 4.17 -14.06 5.81
N ASN A 231 3.84 -13.18 4.84
CA ASN A 231 2.66 -12.33 4.86
C ASN A 231 1.46 -12.92 4.11
N LEU A 232 1.66 -13.98 3.30
CA LEU A 232 0.63 -14.62 2.49
C LEU A 232 0.11 -15.91 3.13
N ARG A 233 -0.15 -15.90 4.42
CA ARG A 233 -0.77 -17.04 5.10
C ARG A 233 -2.23 -17.14 4.69
N LYS A 234 -2.63 -18.34 4.26
CA LYS A 234 -4.02 -18.61 3.90
C LYS A 234 -4.85 -18.85 5.16
N VAL A 235 -6.02 -18.24 5.18
CA VAL A 235 -7.03 -18.45 6.20
C VAL A 235 -8.29 -18.94 5.53
N ASP A 236 -8.81 -20.07 5.96
CA ASP A 236 -10.10 -20.57 5.51
C ASP A 236 -11.02 -20.80 6.71
N PRO A 237 -12.00 -19.91 6.92
CA PRO A 237 -12.92 -20.05 8.04
C PRO A 237 -13.89 -21.25 7.91
N ALA A 238 -13.90 -21.91 6.76
CA ALA A 238 -14.77 -23.07 6.51
C ALA A 238 -14.05 -24.41 6.69
N LEU A 239 -12.71 -24.43 6.69
CA LEU A 239 -11.92 -25.64 6.81
C LEU A 239 -11.38 -25.85 8.23
N PRO A 240 -11.42 -27.05 8.75
CA PRO A 240 -11.03 -27.28 10.13
C PRO A 240 -9.52 -27.35 10.38
N VAL A 241 -8.69 -27.89 9.50
CA VAL A 241 -7.23 -28.07 9.69
C VAL A 241 -6.58 -28.53 8.37
N PRO A 242 -5.35 -28.15 7.99
CA PRO A 242 -4.30 -27.44 8.76
C PRO A 242 -4.29 -25.93 8.59
N VAL A 243 -5.29 -25.34 7.94
CA VAL A 243 -5.38 -23.91 7.66
C VAL A 243 -6.00 -23.22 8.87
N GLU A 244 -5.30 -22.23 9.44
CA GLU A 244 -5.85 -21.44 10.56
C GLU A 244 -7.15 -20.73 10.15
N THR A 245 -8.11 -20.69 11.06
CA THR A 245 -9.32 -19.89 10.90
C THR A 245 -9.05 -18.44 11.29
N VAL A 246 -9.95 -17.54 10.88
CA VAL A 246 -9.87 -16.11 11.27
C VAL A 246 -9.86 -15.97 12.79
N THR A 247 -10.70 -16.73 13.48
CA THR A 247 -10.82 -16.72 14.95
C THR A 247 -9.52 -17.17 15.62
N GLN A 248 -8.92 -18.26 15.17
CA GLN A 248 -7.65 -18.76 15.69
C GLN A 248 -6.50 -17.77 15.48
N VAL A 249 -6.44 -17.14 14.32
CA VAL A 249 -5.41 -16.13 14.04
C VAL A 249 -5.55 -14.92 14.97
N VAL A 250 -6.76 -14.41 15.14
CA VAL A 250 -7.02 -13.25 16.00
C VAL A 250 -6.74 -13.59 17.47
N ASP A 251 -7.25 -14.72 17.95
CA ASP A 251 -7.02 -15.17 19.33
C ASP A 251 -5.53 -15.33 19.63
N ARG A 252 -4.77 -15.96 18.73
CA ARG A 252 -3.33 -16.15 18.87
C ARG A 252 -2.57 -14.80 18.91
N ILE A 253 -2.92 -13.86 18.05
CA ILE A 253 -2.23 -12.57 17.95
C ILE A 253 -2.58 -11.68 19.15
N ILE A 254 -3.83 -11.64 19.56
CA ILE A 254 -4.26 -10.82 20.69
C ILE A 254 -3.79 -11.44 22.03
N ALA A 255 -3.96 -12.74 22.23
CA ALA A 255 -3.54 -13.42 23.44
C ALA A 255 -2.00 -13.46 23.60
N GLY A 256 -1.28 -13.64 22.49
CA GLY A 256 0.19 -13.69 22.49
C GLY A 256 0.84 -12.38 22.97
N ARG A 257 0.17 -11.24 22.80
CA ARG A 257 0.68 -9.94 23.28
C ARG A 257 0.24 -9.58 24.70
N LEU A 258 -0.77 -10.24 25.23
CA LEU A 258 -1.17 -10.07 26.62
C LEU A 258 -0.37 -10.97 27.60
N GLY A 259 0.44 -11.89 27.10
CA GLY A 259 1.08 -12.93 27.91
C GLY A 259 2.56 -13.24 27.66
N SER A 260 3.23 -12.68 26.70
CA SER A 260 4.70 -12.85 26.54
C SER A 260 5.30 -11.84 25.56
N GLU A 261 6.55 -11.50 25.79
CA GLU A 261 7.48 -10.92 24.83
C GLU A 261 7.61 -11.86 23.60
N ALA A 262 6.62 -11.85 22.71
CA ALA A 262 6.83 -12.41 21.38
C ALA A 262 7.75 -11.41 20.65
N PRO A 263 8.87 -11.87 20.07
CA PRO A 263 9.72 -10.98 19.31
C PRO A 263 8.84 -10.29 18.26
N LEU A 264 8.87 -8.97 18.24
CA LEU A 264 8.51 -8.15 17.10
C LEU A 264 8.98 -8.92 15.87
N ALA A 265 8.10 -9.03 14.86
CA ALA A 265 8.47 -9.66 13.58
C ALA A 265 9.93 -9.33 13.32
N GLN A 266 10.75 -10.35 13.22
CA GLN A 266 12.20 -10.19 13.13
C GLN A 266 12.41 -9.05 12.14
N GLU A 267 13.05 -7.98 12.60
CA GLU A 267 13.63 -7.04 11.66
C GLU A 267 14.27 -7.90 10.58
N PRO A 268 14.09 -7.56 9.30
CA PRO A 268 14.77 -8.26 8.23
C PRO A 268 16.20 -8.44 8.72
N PRO A 269 16.83 -9.63 8.60
CA PRO A 269 18.10 -9.90 9.24
C PRO A 269 19.00 -8.71 8.98
N THR A 270 19.13 -7.87 9.98
CA THR A 270 20.16 -6.89 10.06
C THR A 270 21.43 -7.72 10.23
N GLY A 271 21.90 -8.30 9.13
CA GLY A 271 23.33 -8.39 9.02
C GLY A 271 23.76 -6.99 9.37
N GLU A 272 24.57 -6.85 10.41
CA GLU A 272 25.12 -5.58 10.81
C GLU A 272 25.67 -4.86 9.56
N LEU A 273 24.79 -4.20 8.84
CA LEU A 273 25.16 -3.09 8.00
C LEU A 273 25.65 -2.09 9.03
N ALA A 274 26.96 -2.10 9.24
CA ALA A 274 27.61 -1.08 10.01
C ALA A 274 26.97 0.22 9.54
N HIS A 275 26.23 0.89 10.43
CA HIS A 275 25.58 2.15 10.12
C HIS A 275 26.70 3.15 9.80
N ARG A 276 27.14 3.14 8.55
CA ARG A 276 27.96 4.24 8.04
C ARG A 276 27.00 5.40 7.91
N PRO A 277 27.25 6.50 8.59
CA PRO A 277 26.44 7.69 8.38
C PRO A 277 26.50 8.03 6.90
N VAL A 278 25.34 8.20 6.28
CA VAL A 278 25.25 8.69 4.90
C VAL A 278 25.83 10.12 4.90
N GLN A 279 26.89 10.34 4.16
CA GLN A 279 27.50 11.65 3.99
C GLN A 279 27.27 12.21 2.59
N LYS A 280 27.17 11.31 1.59
CA LYS A 280 27.02 11.66 0.19
C LYS A 280 25.88 10.89 -0.47
N VAL A 281 24.96 11.62 -1.09
CA VAL A 281 23.79 11.03 -1.72
C VAL A 281 23.70 11.37 -3.20
N LEU A 282 23.48 10.37 -4.05
CA LEU A 282 23.09 10.56 -5.44
C LEU A 282 21.58 10.74 -5.53
N ILE A 283 21.15 11.83 -6.15
CA ILE A 283 19.72 12.11 -6.43
C ILE A 283 19.47 11.87 -7.92
N HIS A 284 18.67 10.84 -8.20
CA HIS A 284 18.20 10.48 -9.51
C HIS A 284 16.77 10.97 -9.69
N ALA A 285 16.61 12.25 -10.01
CA ALA A 285 15.31 12.90 -10.16
C ALA A 285 15.42 14.16 -11.01
N ARG A 286 14.29 14.63 -11.52
CA ARG A 286 14.17 15.89 -12.27
C ARG A 286 13.03 16.77 -11.75
N GLY A 287 12.97 18.01 -12.23
CA GLY A 287 11.88 18.94 -11.95
C GLY A 287 11.65 19.20 -10.45
N CYS A 288 10.39 19.31 -10.06
CA CYS A 288 10.02 19.66 -8.68
C CYS A 288 10.42 18.58 -7.65
N THR A 289 10.51 17.33 -8.05
CA THR A 289 10.98 16.23 -7.19
C THR A 289 12.46 16.44 -6.85
N ALA A 290 13.28 16.70 -7.85
CA ALA A 290 14.70 16.98 -7.64
C ALA A 290 14.91 18.21 -6.74
N VAL A 291 14.16 19.30 -6.94
CA VAL A 291 14.22 20.50 -6.08
C VAL A 291 13.99 20.17 -4.62
N LYS A 292 12.97 19.36 -4.32
CA LYS A 292 12.65 18.97 -2.93
C LYS A 292 13.73 18.11 -2.31
N LEU A 293 14.23 17.12 -3.06
CA LEU A 293 15.26 16.19 -2.59
C LEU A 293 16.58 16.90 -2.37
N VAL A 294 17.04 17.72 -3.33
CA VAL A 294 18.25 18.52 -3.21
C VAL A 294 18.19 19.42 -1.99
N ARG A 295 17.09 20.14 -1.81
CA ARG A 295 16.91 21.01 -0.64
C ARG A 295 17.03 20.23 0.66
N LYS A 296 16.35 19.09 0.78
CA LYS A 296 16.36 18.29 2.01
C LYS A 296 17.73 17.65 2.27
N ALA A 297 18.44 17.22 1.24
CA ALA A 297 19.77 16.69 1.39
C ALA A 297 20.76 17.78 1.87
N LEU A 298 20.70 18.97 1.29
CA LEU A 298 21.54 20.11 1.72
C LEU A 298 21.17 20.62 3.14
N GLU A 299 19.89 20.63 3.51
CA GLU A 299 19.44 20.93 4.88
C GLU A 299 19.95 19.90 5.90
N ALA A 300 20.18 18.66 5.46
CA ALA A 300 20.76 17.57 6.26
C ALA A 300 22.29 17.55 6.21
N GLU A 301 22.93 18.56 5.65
CA GLU A 301 24.39 18.70 5.51
C GLU A 301 25.04 17.56 4.70
N LEU A 302 24.30 16.94 3.76
CA LEU A 302 24.82 15.90 2.88
C LEU A 302 25.49 16.50 1.65
N GLU A 303 26.55 15.84 1.17
CA GLU A 303 27.03 16.08 -0.18
C GLU A 303 26.05 15.54 -1.20
N VAL A 304 25.70 16.34 -2.20
CA VAL A 304 24.68 16.00 -3.21
C VAL A 304 25.33 15.77 -4.57
N VAL A 305 25.13 14.60 -5.13
CA VAL A 305 25.39 14.31 -6.54
C VAL A 305 24.04 14.27 -7.25
N LEU A 306 23.78 15.25 -8.10
CA LEU A 306 22.55 15.30 -8.90
C LEU A 306 22.85 14.86 -10.33
N VAL A 307 22.15 13.83 -10.82
CA VAL A 307 22.27 13.39 -12.22
C VAL A 307 21.21 14.07 -13.07
N GLN A 308 21.60 14.60 -14.22
CA GLN A 308 20.70 15.32 -15.12
C GLN A 308 20.95 14.93 -16.59
N SER A 309 19.86 14.79 -17.37
CA SER A 309 19.96 14.68 -18.83
C SER A 309 20.40 16.00 -19.47
N ASP A 310 20.84 15.97 -20.71
CA ASP A 310 21.32 17.18 -21.38
C ASP A 310 20.32 18.35 -21.35
N PRO A 311 19.00 18.14 -21.61
CA PRO A 311 18.01 19.22 -21.50
C PRO A 311 17.81 19.75 -20.07
N ASP A 312 18.12 18.96 -19.05
CA ASP A 312 17.90 19.32 -17.64
C ASP A 312 19.12 19.97 -16.98
N MET A 313 20.25 20.09 -17.69
CA MET A 313 21.50 20.64 -17.13
C MET A 313 21.38 22.08 -16.63
N ASP A 314 20.48 22.87 -17.22
CA ASP A 314 20.22 24.27 -16.82
C ASP A 314 18.90 24.38 -16.01
N SER A 315 18.57 23.34 -15.26
CA SER A 315 17.35 23.29 -14.45
C SER A 315 17.57 23.91 -13.05
N VAL A 316 16.47 24.33 -12.43
CA VAL A 316 16.50 24.86 -11.05
C VAL A 316 17.22 23.96 -10.06
N PRO A 317 16.99 22.62 -10.00
CA PRO A 317 17.74 21.75 -9.09
C PRO A 317 19.23 21.70 -9.42
N ALA A 318 19.64 21.76 -10.69
CA ALA A 318 21.05 21.81 -11.08
C ALA A 318 21.70 23.09 -10.57
N ASP A 319 21.03 24.23 -10.68
CA ASP A 319 21.54 25.50 -10.17
C ASP A 319 21.63 25.51 -8.64
N MET A 320 20.67 24.91 -7.95
CA MET A 320 20.74 24.75 -6.48
C MET A 320 21.96 23.95 -6.04
N VAL A 321 22.27 22.84 -6.75
CA VAL A 321 23.44 22.01 -6.46
C VAL A 321 24.73 22.77 -6.77
N ARG A 322 24.83 23.46 -7.90
CA ARG A 322 25.99 24.31 -8.23
C ARG A 322 26.23 25.41 -7.18
N ALA A 323 25.13 26.00 -6.70
CA ALA A 323 25.22 27.05 -5.66
C ALA A 323 25.70 26.52 -4.31
N ALA A 324 25.58 25.22 -4.05
CA ALA A 324 26.10 24.57 -2.85
C ALA A 324 27.63 24.42 -2.83
N GLY A 325 28.30 24.76 -3.93
CA GLY A 325 29.77 24.73 -4.02
C GLY A 325 30.34 23.32 -3.83
N ALA A 326 31.25 23.15 -2.86
CA ALA A 326 31.90 21.87 -2.60
C ALA A 326 30.93 20.75 -2.14
N ALA A 327 29.76 21.09 -1.61
CA ALA A 327 28.76 20.13 -1.19
C ALA A 327 27.84 19.66 -2.34
N GLY A 328 28.05 20.13 -3.57
CA GLY A 328 27.17 19.82 -4.69
C GLY A 328 27.91 19.50 -5.98
N THR A 329 27.54 18.42 -6.64
CA THR A 329 28.06 18.03 -7.96
C THR A 329 26.89 17.69 -8.90
N VAL A 330 26.84 18.32 -10.08
CA VAL A 330 25.90 17.96 -11.13
C VAL A 330 26.62 17.10 -12.16
N VAL A 331 26.11 15.89 -12.40
CA VAL A 331 26.71 14.94 -13.33
C VAL A 331 25.77 14.74 -14.53
N PRO A 332 26.24 15.00 -15.76
CA PRO A 332 25.44 14.71 -16.94
C PRO A 332 25.34 13.19 -17.16
N ILE A 333 24.12 12.70 -17.37
CA ILE A 333 23.88 11.31 -17.78
C ILE A 333 23.74 11.16 -19.30
N GLY A 334 23.80 12.28 -20.03
CA GLY A 334 23.62 12.34 -21.46
C GLY A 334 22.16 12.12 -21.90
N GLY A 335 21.95 12.13 -23.21
CA GLY A 335 20.68 11.83 -23.83
C GLY A 335 19.62 12.93 -23.76
N ASN A 336 18.71 12.90 -24.74
CA ASN A 336 17.60 13.86 -24.86
C ASN A 336 16.27 13.25 -24.47
N THR A 337 16.20 11.93 -24.38
CA THR A 337 15.00 11.19 -24.00
C THR A 337 15.19 10.49 -22.66
N SER A 338 14.09 10.09 -22.02
CA SER A 338 14.16 9.36 -20.75
C SER A 338 14.83 7.98 -20.89
N ASP A 339 14.63 7.32 -22.02
CA ASP A 339 15.22 6.00 -22.31
C ASP A 339 16.75 6.09 -22.45
N GLU A 340 17.25 7.17 -23.04
CA GLU A 340 18.69 7.41 -23.20
C GLU A 340 19.35 7.87 -21.90
N SER A 341 18.58 8.42 -20.96
CA SER A 341 19.09 9.07 -19.75
C SER A 341 18.55 8.41 -18.47
N TYR A 342 17.43 8.88 -17.94
CA TYR A 342 16.89 8.51 -16.61
C TYR A 342 16.45 7.04 -16.48
N LEU A 343 16.22 6.32 -17.59
CA LEU A 343 15.90 4.88 -17.57
C LEU A 343 17.14 3.99 -17.78
N ASN A 344 18.31 4.59 -17.96
CA ASN A 344 19.57 3.85 -18.09
C ASN A 344 20.17 3.52 -16.71
N ALA A 345 19.72 2.41 -16.12
CA ALA A 345 20.16 1.95 -14.81
C ALA A 345 21.67 1.77 -14.69
N LEU A 346 22.31 1.24 -15.74
CA LEU A 346 23.76 1.00 -15.73
C LEU A 346 24.55 2.30 -15.65
N SER A 347 24.14 3.34 -16.37
CA SER A 347 24.79 4.65 -16.29
C SER A 347 24.66 5.25 -14.89
N ILE A 348 23.51 5.12 -14.26
CA ILE A 348 23.28 5.63 -12.91
C ILE A 348 24.15 4.91 -11.88
N LEU A 349 24.25 3.58 -11.95
CA LEU A 349 25.10 2.79 -11.06
C LEU A 349 26.58 3.12 -11.26
N ASN A 350 27.06 3.23 -12.50
CA ASN A 350 28.42 3.62 -12.79
C ASN A 350 28.76 5.01 -12.24
N ILE A 351 27.83 5.97 -12.32
CA ILE A 351 28.00 7.30 -11.73
C ILE A 351 28.05 7.21 -10.20
N ALA A 352 27.16 6.41 -9.60
CA ALA A 352 27.15 6.23 -8.15
C ALA A 352 28.47 5.67 -7.62
N GLU A 353 29.02 4.67 -8.30
CA GLU A 353 30.34 4.09 -7.98
C GLU A 353 31.48 5.10 -8.21
N ALA A 354 31.51 5.77 -9.37
CA ALA A 354 32.55 6.74 -9.69
C ALA A 354 32.57 7.95 -8.73
N GLN A 355 31.38 8.37 -8.27
CA GLN A 355 31.22 9.47 -7.32
C GLN A 355 31.35 9.00 -5.85
N GLN A 356 31.50 7.71 -5.61
CA GLN A 356 31.61 7.10 -4.28
C GLN A 356 30.52 7.57 -3.33
N VAL A 357 29.25 7.47 -3.77
CA VAL A 357 28.10 7.86 -2.95
C VAL A 357 27.77 6.78 -1.93
N ASP A 358 27.32 7.19 -0.74
CA ASP A 358 26.89 6.27 0.33
C ASP A 358 25.45 5.78 0.12
N ALA A 359 24.65 6.58 -0.58
CA ALA A 359 23.24 6.26 -0.85
C ALA A 359 22.80 6.82 -2.20
N LEU A 360 21.79 6.17 -2.79
CA LEU A 360 21.12 6.60 -4.01
C LEU A 360 19.64 6.79 -3.73
N HIS A 361 19.11 7.96 -4.06
CA HIS A 361 17.67 8.24 -4.01
C HIS A 361 17.10 8.23 -5.43
N PRO A 362 16.27 7.24 -5.82
CA PRO A 362 15.83 7.05 -7.19
C PRO A 362 14.72 8.03 -7.62
N GLY A 363 14.34 8.98 -6.79
CA GLY A 363 13.29 9.96 -7.09
C GLY A 363 11.89 9.36 -7.05
N ILE A 364 11.08 9.79 -7.99
CA ILE A 364 9.71 9.28 -8.25
C ILE A 364 9.59 9.11 -9.76
N GLY A 365 9.03 7.98 -10.20
CA GLY A 365 9.03 7.58 -11.61
C GLY A 365 10.38 7.02 -12.06
N PHE A 366 10.55 6.78 -13.35
CA PHE A 366 11.79 6.23 -13.93
C PHE A 366 12.23 4.93 -13.23
N LEU A 367 13.50 4.88 -12.80
CA LEU A 367 14.07 3.70 -12.17
C LEU A 367 13.50 3.41 -10.76
N SER A 368 12.85 4.39 -10.11
CA SER A 368 12.18 4.13 -8.83
C SER A 368 11.01 3.14 -8.93
N GLU A 369 10.52 2.92 -10.16
CA GLU A 369 9.44 1.97 -10.47
C GLU A 369 9.97 0.66 -11.08
N THR A 370 11.30 0.49 -11.13
CA THR A 370 11.97 -0.65 -11.74
C THR A 370 12.52 -1.59 -10.64
N PRO A 371 11.88 -2.74 -10.39
CA PRO A 371 12.26 -3.64 -9.29
C PRO A 371 13.71 -4.13 -9.35
N ASN A 372 14.25 -4.28 -10.56
CA ASN A 372 15.62 -4.76 -10.77
C ASN A 372 16.70 -3.68 -10.51
N PHE A 373 16.30 -2.45 -10.23
CA PHE A 373 17.23 -1.36 -9.94
C PHE A 373 17.52 -1.23 -8.44
N ALA A 374 16.57 -1.65 -7.59
CA ALA A 374 16.72 -1.65 -6.13
C ALA A 374 17.55 -2.85 -5.66
#